data_08a2723a1763e24ce55456ba6c6b7fac
#
_entry.id   08a2723a1763e24ce55456ba6c6b7fac
#
_cell.length_a   1.000
_cell.length_b   1.000
_cell.length_c   1.000
_cell.angle_alpha   90.00
_cell.angle_beta   90.00
_cell.angle_gamma   90.00
#
_symmetry.space_group_name_H-M   'P 1'
#
loop_
_entity.id
_entity.type
_entity.pdbx_description
1 polymer ?
#
loop_
_entity_poly.entity_id
_entity_poly.type
_entity_poly.pdbx_seq_one_letter_code
_entity_poly.pdbx_strand_id
1 'polypeptide(L)'
;MNTFFGKVKVTSYNPNIQSQPQMQFVYHFAAADLISKANQSDEIAKSMSSGLVFADSKPLTILLKIKTKNFNGVRGIDFLRNCFSQKNIIKSTYVLASSMKVIDNINNIEEFLQKKLCIDGMGLPIITLEKKQIEKLAEILKSKSPKHVWIGISSPKQNLLASKLFEIYPANYYCVGAALDFYASESKEAPIWIRKLTLEWLYRFCQEPKRLWKRYLFGNSLFIWQALKFIVLPTIFGKMFSKP
;
A
#
# COMPACT_ATOMS: atom_id res chain seq x y z
N MET A 1 -12.87 -6.42 -10.83
CA MET A 1 -12.78 -5.44 -11.93
C MET A 1 -11.41 -4.80 -11.92
N ASN A 2 -10.75 -4.72 -13.05
CA ASN A 2 -9.39 -4.21 -13.18
C ASN A 2 -9.37 -3.07 -14.20
N THR A 3 -8.51 -2.07 -13.99
CA THR A 3 -8.24 -1.01 -14.97
C THR A 3 -6.74 -0.70 -15.01
N PHE A 4 -6.26 -0.07 -16.09
CA PHE A 4 -4.84 0.25 -16.24
C PHE A 4 -4.61 1.75 -16.07
N PHE A 5 -3.55 2.09 -15.34
CA PHE A 5 -2.97 3.42 -15.31
C PHE A 5 -1.51 3.31 -15.83
N GLY A 6 -1.32 3.57 -17.12
CA GLY A 6 -0.06 3.30 -17.80
C GLY A 6 0.29 1.81 -17.76
N LYS A 7 1.45 1.46 -17.25
CA LYS A 7 1.94 0.07 -17.11
C LYS A 7 1.29 -0.71 -15.96
N VAL A 8 0.62 -0.03 -15.03
CA VAL A 8 0.13 -0.65 -13.79
C VAL A 8 -1.33 -1.04 -13.94
N LYS A 9 -1.61 -2.32 -13.70
CA LYS A 9 -2.96 -2.86 -13.55
C LYS A 9 -3.46 -2.58 -12.13
N VAL A 10 -4.51 -1.78 -11.99
CA VAL A 10 -5.11 -1.44 -10.69
C VAL A 10 -6.43 -2.18 -10.53
N THR A 11 -6.57 -2.84 -9.39
CA THR A 11 -7.73 -3.67 -9.03
C THR A 11 -8.74 -2.85 -8.25
N SER A 12 -10.00 -2.89 -8.65
CA SER A 12 -11.09 -2.31 -7.87
C SER A 12 -11.30 -3.12 -6.60
N TYR A 13 -11.34 -2.45 -5.46
CA TYR A 13 -11.51 -3.11 -4.17
C TYR A 13 -12.91 -3.71 -4.03
N ASN A 14 -12.95 -4.94 -3.53
CA ASN A 14 -14.17 -5.63 -3.11
C ASN A 14 -13.93 -6.17 -1.69
N PRO A 15 -14.77 -5.85 -0.70
CA PRO A 15 -14.64 -6.35 0.67
C PRO A 15 -14.53 -7.88 0.77
N ASN A 16 -15.16 -8.61 -0.14
CA ASN A 16 -15.14 -10.07 -0.17
C ASN A 16 -13.79 -10.67 -0.64
N ILE A 17 -12.84 -9.83 -1.09
CA ILE A 17 -11.52 -10.32 -1.55
C ILE A 17 -10.69 -10.93 -0.41
N GLN A 18 -11.00 -10.55 0.84
CA GLN A 18 -10.34 -11.08 2.04
C GLN A 18 -10.81 -12.48 2.42
N SER A 19 -11.96 -12.91 1.92
CA SER A 19 -12.59 -14.18 2.28
C SER A 19 -12.16 -15.37 1.39
N GLN A 20 -11.19 -15.17 0.47
CA GLN A 20 -10.63 -16.26 -0.34
C GLN A 20 -9.39 -16.86 0.35
N PRO A 21 -9.54 -17.93 1.16
CA PRO A 21 -8.48 -18.40 2.06
C PRO A 21 -7.36 -19.20 1.37
N GLN A 22 -7.44 -19.46 0.08
CA GLN A 22 -6.55 -20.43 -0.59
C GLN A 22 -5.48 -19.80 -1.50
N MET A 23 -5.53 -18.51 -1.81
CA MET A 23 -4.55 -17.87 -2.69
C MET A 23 -3.70 -16.87 -1.91
N GLN A 24 -2.39 -17.04 -1.99
CA GLN A 24 -1.41 -16.11 -1.43
C GLN A 24 -1.12 -15.00 -2.44
N PHE A 25 -1.11 -13.75 -1.99
CA PHE A 25 -0.92 -12.59 -2.84
C PHE A 25 -0.04 -11.52 -2.18
N VAL A 26 0.59 -10.71 -3.04
CA VAL A 26 1.14 -9.42 -2.62
C VAL A 26 0.08 -8.34 -2.84
N TYR A 27 -0.29 -7.63 -1.78
CA TYR A 27 -1.28 -6.55 -1.79
C TYR A 27 -0.55 -5.20 -1.75
N HIS A 28 -0.65 -4.44 -2.82
CA HIS A 28 -0.01 -3.14 -2.97
C HIS A 28 -1.04 -2.03 -2.78
N PHE A 29 -0.89 -1.22 -1.74
CA PHE A 29 -1.71 -0.03 -1.54
C PHE A 29 -1.00 1.17 -2.17
N ALA A 30 -1.42 1.52 -3.39
CA ALA A 30 -0.71 2.45 -4.24
C ALA A 30 -1.28 3.87 -4.14
N ALA A 31 -0.48 4.79 -3.62
CA ALA A 31 -0.73 6.22 -3.75
C ALA A 31 -0.25 6.72 -5.13
N ALA A 32 -0.61 7.96 -5.48
CA ALA A 32 -0.30 8.59 -6.75
C ALA A 32 1.19 8.53 -7.13
N ASP A 33 2.09 8.79 -6.18
CA ASP A 33 3.54 8.79 -6.43
C ASP A 33 4.11 7.40 -6.72
N LEU A 34 3.57 6.34 -6.11
CA LEU A 34 4.00 4.97 -6.40
C LEU A 34 3.62 4.57 -7.83
N ILE A 35 2.38 4.86 -8.25
CA ILE A 35 1.92 4.62 -9.62
C ILE A 35 2.81 5.36 -10.63
N SER A 36 3.13 6.62 -10.33
CA SER A 36 3.99 7.43 -11.21
C SER A 36 5.40 6.85 -11.34
N LYS A 37 5.98 6.40 -10.24
CA LYS A 37 7.30 5.73 -10.24
C LYS A 37 7.27 4.39 -10.98
N ALA A 38 6.21 3.61 -10.82
CA ALA A 38 6.06 2.33 -11.51
C ALA A 38 5.94 2.52 -13.03
N ASN A 39 5.33 3.60 -13.50
CA ASN A 39 5.30 3.92 -14.92
C ASN A 39 6.66 4.32 -15.50
N GLN A 40 7.60 4.77 -14.65
CA GLN A 40 8.97 5.14 -15.06
C GLN A 40 9.99 4.01 -14.89
N SER A 41 9.71 3.02 -14.03
CA SER A 41 10.62 1.92 -13.72
C SER A 41 9.96 0.57 -13.95
N ASP A 42 10.52 -0.20 -14.89
CA ASP A 42 10.03 -1.55 -15.18
C ASP A 42 10.22 -2.51 -13.99
N GLU A 43 11.25 -2.31 -13.16
CA GLU A 43 11.45 -3.09 -11.95
C GLU A 43 10.29 -2.90 -10.96
N ILE A 44 9.88 -1.63 -10.72
CA ILE A 44 8.76 -1.32 -9.84
C ILE A 44 7.45 -1.85 -10.44
N ALA A 45 7.21 -1.63 -11.74
CA ALA A 45 6.03 -2.12 -12.42
C ALA A 45 5.93 -3.65 -12.35
N LYS A 46 7.03 -4.36 -12.59
CA LYS A 46 7.11 -5.82 -12.50
C LYS A 46 6.84 -6.31 -11.07
N SER A 47 7.40 -5.67 -10.05
CA SER A 47 7.14 -6.04 -8.65
C SER A 47 5.66 -5.92 -8.27
N MET A 48 4.95 -4.96 -8.86
CA MET A 48 3.53 -4.75 -8.62
C MET A 48 2.63 -5.66 -9.47
N SER A 49 3.12 -6.15 -10.61
CA SER A 49 2.33 -7.00 -11.52
C SER A 49 2.08 -8.40 -10.97
N SER A 50 2.92 -8.87 -10.04
CA SER A 50 2.77 -10.18 -9.38
C SER A 50 1.70 -10.20 -8.29
N GLY A 51 1.05 -9.06 -8.01
CA GLY A 51 0.09 -8.94 -6.93
C GLY A 51 -1.17 -8.16 -7.29
N LEU A 52 -1.95 -7.84 -6.26
CA LEU A 52 -3.14 -7.01 -6.35
C LEU A 52 -2.78 -5.56 -5.99
N VAL A 53 -3.04 -4.63 -6.90
CA VAL A 53 -2.77 -3.21 -6.69
C VAL A 53 -4.08 -2.49 -6.43
N PHE A 54 -4.23 -1.90 -5.25
CA PHE A 54 -5.37 -1.08 -4.87
C PHE A 54 -5.03 0.40 -4.87
N ALA A 55 -5.98 1.23 -5.28
CA ALA A 55 -5.85 2.68 -5.17
C ALA A 55 -6.03 3.12 -3.71
N ASP A 56 -4.93 3.55 -3.07
CA ASP A 56 -4.90 4.02 -1.68
C ASP A 56 -5.30 5.50 -1.55
N SER A 57 -5.05 6.30 -2.60
CA SER A 57 -5.35 7.74 -2.57
C SER A 57 -6.64 8.10 -3.31
N LYS A 58 -7.39 9.08 -2.76
CA LYS A 58 -8.61 9.59 -3.40
C LYS A 58 -8.37 10.15 -4.81
N PRO A 59 -7.32 10.98 -5.09
CA PRO A 59 -7.06 11.46 -6.43
C PRO A 59 -6.94 10.34 -7.46
N LEU A 60 -6.20 9.27 -7.12
CA LEU A 60 -6.07 8.11 -8.00
C LEU A 60 -7.42 7.40 -8.20
N THR A 61 -8.18 7.21 -7.13
CA THR A 61 -9.51 6.59 -7.21
C THR A 61 -10.47 7.40 -8.10
N ILE A 62 -10.49 8.73 -7.97
CA ILE A 62 -11.33 9.60 -8.79
C ILE A 62 -10.96 9.48 -10.26
N LEU A 63 -9.67 9.54 -10.59
CA LEU A 63 -9.20 9.40 -11.96
C LEU A 63 -9.56 8.03 -12.57
N LEU A 64 -9.44 6.96 -11.79
CA LEU A 64 -9.80 5.62 -12.27
C LEU A 64 -11.32 5.47 -12.47
N LYS A 65 -12.14 6.21 -11.71
CA LYS A 65 -13.60 6.28 -11.94
C LYS A 65 -13.98 6.95 -13.27
N ILE A 66 -13.16 7.86 -13.79
CA ILE A 66 -13.38 8.43 -15.13
C ILE A 66 -13.34 7.34 -16.20
N LYS A 67 -12.40 6.41 -16.07
CA LYS A 67 -12.22 5.28 -17.00
C LYS A 67 -13.18 4.11 -16.71
N THR A 68 -13.52 3.91 -15.44
CA THR A 68 -14.25 2.73 -14.97
C THR A 68 -15.28 3.15 -13.91
N LYS A 69 -16.54 3.35 -14.30
CA LYS A 69 -17.58 3.99 -13.48
C LYS A 69 -17.71 3.48 -12.04
N ASN A 70 -17.65 2.17 -11.83
CA ASN A 70 -17.85 1.53 -10.52
C ASN A 70 -16.52 1.14 -9.85
N PHE A 71 -15.45 1.92 -10.06
CA PHE A 71 -14.16 1.65 -9.45
C PHE A 71 -14.14 2.07 -7.97
N ASN A 72 -13.70 1.17 -7.09
CA ASN A 72 -13.54 1.43 -5.65
C ASN A 72 -12.06 1.34 -5.28
N GLY A 73 -11.56 2.37 -4.62
CA GLY A 73 -10.27 2.37 -3.93
C GLY A 73 -10.44 1.96 -2.47
N VAL A 74 -9.34 1.63 -1.80
CA VAL A 74 -9.30 1.37 -0.37
C VAL A 74 -8.01 1.92 0.22
N ARG A 75 -8.11 2.63 1.35
CA ARG A 75 -6.94 3.12 2.07
C ARG A 75 -6.27 1.96 2.81
N GLY A 76 -4.94 1.92 2.77
CA GLY A 76 -4.17 0.90 3.46
C GLY A 76 -4.47 0.82 4.95
N ILE A 77 -4.70 1.98 5.62
CA ILE A 77 -5.06 2.03 7.04
C ILE A 77 -6.46 1.45 7.33
N ASP A 78 -7.44 1.71 6.47
CA ASP A 78 -8.80 1.20 6.66
C ASP A 78 -8.84 -0.32 6.44
N PHE A 79 -8.06 -0.80 5.45
CA PHE A 79 -7.87 -2.23 5.19
C PHE A 79 -7.17 -2.92 6.37
N LEU A 80 -6.09 -2.33 6.90
CA LEU A 80 -5.35 -2.84 8.04
C LEU A 80 -6.24 -2.95 9.28
N ARG A 81 -7.01 -1.90 9.61
CA ARG A 81 -7.95 -1.92 10.74
C ARG A 81 -8.98 -3.02 10.63
N ASN A 82 -9.53 -3.22 9.43
CA ASN A 82 -10.49 -4.30 9.19
C ASN A 82 -9.85 -5.68 9.36
N CYS A 83 -8.61 -5.88 8.89
CA CYS A 83 -7.89 -7.13 9.11
C CYS A 83 -7.54 -7.36 10.58
N PHE A 84 -7.06 -6.33 11.29
CA PHE A 84 -6.69 -6.42 12.70
C PHE A 84 -7.90 -6.50 13.64
N SER A 85 -9.12 -6.30 13.15
CA SER A 85 -10.32 -6.66 13.89
C SER A 85 -10.59 -8.18 13.93
N GLN A 86 -9.91 -8.95 13.04
CA GLN A 86 -10.11 -10.40 12.90
C GLN A 86 -9.02 -11.18 13.63
N LYS A 87 -9.37 -11.83 14.76
CA LYS A 87 -8.41 -12.58 15.61
C LYS A 87 -7.58 -13.63 14.84
N ASN A 88 -8.18 -14.29 13.85
CA ASN A 88 -7.50 -15.34 13.08
C ASN A 88 -6.35 -14.78 12.21
N ILE A 89 -6.50 -13.56 11.72
CA ILE A 89 -5.46 -12.88 10.93
C ILE A 89 -4.30 -12.51 11.84
N ILE A 90 -4.59 -11.89 12.99
CA ILE A 90 -3.56 -11.43 13.94
C ILE A 90 -2.68 -12.59 14.42
N LYS A 91 -3.27 -13.74 14.78
CA LYS A 91 -2.53 -14.91 15.29
C LYS A 91 -1.45 -15.45 14.36
N SER A 92 -1.57 -15.22 13.06
CA SER A 92 -0.62 -15.68 12.04
C SER A 92 0.03 -14.52 11.32
N THR A 93 0.19 -13.39 12.01
CA THR A 93 0.75 -12.14 11.46
C THR A 93 2.21 -11.96 11.89
N TYR A 94 3.03 -11.47 10.95
CA TYR A 94 4.37 -10.94 11.19
C TYR A 94 4.48 -9.53 10.60
N VAL A 95 5.07 -8.59 11.37
CA VAL A 95 5.17 -7.19 10.96
C VAL A 95 6.61 -6.81 10.65
N LEU A 96 6.83 -6.25 9.47
CA LEU A 96 8.08 -5.60 9.07
C LEU A 96 7.85 -4.08 9.08
N ALA A 97 8.15 -3.43 10.20
CA ALA A 97 7.91 -2.02 10.43
C ALA A 97 9.16 -1.15 10.19
N SER A 98 8.98 0.17 10.18
CA SER A 98 10.08 1.14 10.11
C SER A 98 10.98 1.11 11.35
N SER A 99 10.44 0.72 12.51
CA SER A 99 11.16 0.57 13.78
C SER A 99 10.47 -0.46 14.69
N MET A 100 11.20 -0.95 15.71
CA MET A 100 10.61 -1.81 16.75
C MET A 100 9.53 -1.07 17.56
N LYS A 101 9.71 0.22 17.81
CA LYS A 101 8.74 1.04 18.54
C LYS A 101 7.33 1.00 17.94
N VAL A 102 7.21 0.91 16.61
CA VAL A 102 5.92 0.75 15.93
C VAL A 102 5.25 -0.56 16.35
N ILE A 103 6.01 -1.65 16.44
CA ILE A 103 5.50 -2.98 16.82
C ILE A 103 5.09 -2.97 18.29
N ASP A 104 5.91 -2.41 19.17
CA ASP A 104 5.62 -2.30 20.59
C ASP A 104 4.33 -1.49 20.83
N ASN A 105 4.17 -0.38 20.11
CA ASN A 105 2.96 0.43 20.22
C ASN A 105 1.71 -0.30 19.68
N ILE A 106 1.85 -1.07 18.59
CA ILE A 106 0.74 -1.90 18.11
C ILE A 106 0.33 -2.93 19.18
N ASN A 107 1.31 -3.60 19.80
CA ASN A 107 1.05 -4.57 20.86
C ASN A 107 0.38 -3.93 22.09
N ASN A 108 0.82 -2.74 22.49
CA ASN A 108 0.19 -1.98 23.57
C ASN A 108 -1.29 -1.64 23.28
N ILE A 109 -1.61 -1.27 22.03
CA ILE A 109 -2.98 -1.01 21.61
C ILE A 109 -3.83 -2.29 21.66
N GLU A 110 -3.29 -3.40 21.16
CA GLU A 110 -3.99 -4.70 21.17
C GLU A 110 -4.20 -5.23 22.62
N GLU A 111 -3.24 -4.98 23.53
CA GLU A 111 -3.39 -5.27 24.96
C GLU A 111 -4.47 -4.42 25.60
N PHE A 112 -4.47 -3.10 25.37
CA PHE A 112 -5.49 -2.17 25.86
C PHE A 112 -6.88 -2.54 25.38
N LEU A 113 -7.02 -3.03 24.14
CA LEU A 113 -8.29 -3.51 23.59
C LEU A 113 -8.68 -4.92 24.09
N GLN A 114 -7.96 -5.46 25.10
CA GLN A 114 -8.16 -6.78 25.72
C GLN A 114 -8.14 -7.95 24.72
N LYS A 115 -7.51 -7.77 23.57
CA LYS A 115 -7.42 -8.83 22.56
C LYS A 115 -6.40 -9.92 22.92
N LYS A 116 -5.50 -9.67 23.88
CA LYS A 116 -4.43 -10.58 24.37
C LYS A 116 -3.63 -11.23 23.24
N LEU A 117 -3.36 -10.48 22.18
CA LEU A 117 -2.65 -10.96 21.01
C LEU A 117 -1.35 -10.17 20.89
N CYS A 118 -0.23 -10.85 21.00
CA CYS A 118 1.09 -10.29 20.73
C CYS A 118 1.43 -10.51 19.26
N ILE A 119 1.65 -9.43 18.53
CA ILE A 119 2.08 -9.47 17.14
C ILE A 119 3.61 -9.56 17.13
N ASP A 120 4.14 -10.58 16.44
CA ASP A 120 5.57 -10.71 16.22
C ASP A 120 6.03 -9.85 15.05
N GLY A 121 7.27 -9.39 15.08
CA GLY A 121 7.76 -8.55 14.01
C GLY A 121 9.19 -8.08 14.16
N MET A 122 9.66 -7.31 13.18
CA MET A 122 11.00 -6.75 13.12
C MET A 122 10.99 -5.30 12.65
N GLY A 123 11.77 -4.45 13.29
CA GLY A 123 12.09 -3.12 12.82
C GLY A 123 13.14 -3.15 11.71
N LEU A 124 12.85 -2.48 10.60
CA LEU A 124 13.74 -2.35 9.43
C LEU A 124 14.06 -0.89 9.16
N PRO A 125 14.89 -0.24 9.98
CA PRO A 125 15.20 1.18 9.84
C PRO A 125 15.94 1.48 8.53
N ILE A 126 16.76 0.54 8.06
CA ILE A 126 17.47 0.63 6.78
C ILE A 126 17.26 -0.67 6.00
N ILE A 127 16.76 -0.53 4.77
CA ILE A 127 16.64 -1.64 3.84
C ILE A 127 17.37 -1.32 2.54
N THR A 128 18.32 -2.19 2.16
CA THR A 128 19.15 -2.05 0.96
C THR A 128 18.62 -2.90 -0.20
N LEU A 129 17.75 -3.88 0.08
CA LEU A 129 17.25 -4.88 -0.89
C LEU A 129 18.35 -5.78 -1.46
N GLU A 130 19.48 -5.88 -0.78
CA GLU A 130 20.54 -6.81 -1.11
C GLU A 130 20.11 -8.26 -0.89
N LYS A 131 20.62 -9.16 -1.72
CA LYS A 131 20.26 -10.58 -1.68
C LYS A 131 20.42 -11.19 -0.28
N LYS A 132 21.55 -10.93 0.40
CA LYS A 132 21.82 -11.42 1.75
C LYS A 132 20.79 -10.97 2.79
N GLN A 133 20.32 -9.71 2.70
CA GLN A 133 19.31 -9.18 3.61
C GLN A 133 17.94 -9.85 3.35
N ILE A 134 17.59 -10.05 2.09
CA ILE A 134 16.33 -10.69 1.70
C ILE A 134 16.32 -12.17 2.14
N GLU A 135 17.41 -12.89 1.93
CA GLU A 135 17.57 -14.29 2.37
C GLU A 135 17.42 -14.42 3.88
N LYS A 136 18.08 -13.55 4.65
CA LYS A 136 17.96 -13.52 6.12
C LYS A 136 16.52 -13.26 6.57
N LEU A 137 15.81 -12.32 5.93
CA LEU A 137 14.40 -12.06 6.24
C LEU A 137 13.52 -13.27 5.88
N ALA A 138 13.78 -13.92 4.75
CA ALA A 138 13.06 -15.11 4.34
C ALA A 138 13.28 -16.29 5.31
N GLU A 139 14.48 -16.48 5.85
CA GLU A 139 14.76 -17.46 6.89
C GLU A 139 13.97 -17.20 8.17
N ILE A 140 13.90 -15.93 8.61
CA ILE A 140 13.08 -15.53 9.76
C ILE A 140 11.61 -15.86 9.50
N LEU A 141 11.09 -15.51 8.32
CA LEU A 141 9.70 -15.81 7.96
C LEU A 141 9.44 -17.32 7.91
N LYS A 142 10.37 -18.11 7.37
CA LYS A 142 10.26 -19.58 7.38
C LYS A 142 10.20 -20.13 8.80
N SER A 143 11.03 -19.62 9.73
CA SER A 143 11.05 -20.09 11.13
C SER A 143 9.77 -19.71 11.89
N LYS A 144 9.21 -18.52 11.61
CA LYS A 144 7.99 -18.02 12.26
C LYS A 144 6.70 -18.51 11.58
N SER A 145 6.80 -18.95 10.34
CA SER A 145 5.69 -19.48 9.53
C SER A 145 4.41 -18.62 9.50
N PRO A 146 4.50 -17.27 9.34
CA PRO A 146 3.33 -16.43 9.29
C PRO A 146 2.54 -16.63 7.99
N LYS A 147 1.21 -16.55 8.06
CA LYS A 147 0.33 -16.50 6.88
C LYS A 147 0.17 -15.08 6.33
N HIS A 148 0.38 -14.09 7.17
CA HIS A 148 0.19 -12.66 6.86
C HIS A 148 1.44 -11.86 7.25
N VAL A 149 2.05 -11.18 6.28
CA VAL A 149 3.24 -10.35 6.46
C VAL A 149 2.89 -8.90 6.12
N TRP A 150 2.92 -8.01 7.11
CA TRP A 150 2.61 -6.60 6.94
C TRP A 150 3.89 -5.80 6.81
N ILE A 151 4.01 -5.01 5.75
CA ILE A 151 5.21 -4.23 5.48
C ILE A 151 4.90 -2.75 5.54
N GLY A 152 5.46 -2.08 6.55
CA GLY A 152 5.28 -0.65 6.84
C GLY A 152 6.58 0.13 6.74
N ILE A 153 7.26 0.02 5.61
CA ILE A 153 8.42 0.84 5.27
C ILE A 153 8.10 1.77 4.10
N SER A 154 9.07 2.57 3.65
CA SER A 154 8.82 3.51 2.57
C SER A 154 8.60 2.82 1.21
N SER A 155 7.62 3.33 0.45
CA SER A 155 7.41 2.99 -0.96
C SER A 155 8.48 3.69 -1.86
N PRO A 156 9.01 3.06 -2.92
CA PRO A 156 8.64 1.74 -3.47
C PRO A 156 9.37 0.55 -2.84
N LYS A 157 10.30 0.76 -1.88
CA LYS A 157 11.13 -0.31 -1.32
C LYS A 157 10.30 -1.46 -0.74
N GLN A 158 9.20 -1.18 -0.05
CA GLN A 158 8.30 -2.20 0.48
C GLN A 158 7.71 -3.10 -0.62
N ASN A 159 7.39 -2.53 -1.78
CA ASN A 159 6.78 -3.25 -2.89
C ASN A 159 7.79 -4.21 -3.53
N LEU A 160 9.04 -3.73 -3.72
CA LEU A 160 10.16 -4.54 -4.20
C LEU A 160 10.52 -5.65 -3.21
N LEU A 161 10.57 -5.33 -1.91
CA LEU A 161 10.84 -6.31 -0.85
C LEU A 161 9.78 -7.41 -0.83
N ALA A 162 8.50 -7.03 -0.84
CA ALA A 162 7.39 -7.98 -0.81
C ALA A 162 7.43 -8.94 -1.99
N SER A 163 7.68 -8.44 -3.21
CA SER A 163 7.80 -9.27 -4.41
C SER A 163 8.94 -10.28 -4.30
N LYS A 164 10.13 -9.83 -3.85
CA LYS A 164 11.28 -10.72 -3.68
C LYS A 164 11.10 -11.75 -2.55
N LEU A 165 10.48 -11.36 -1.44
CA LEU A 165 10.17 -12.28 -0.34
C LEU A 165 9.10 -13.30 -0.76
N PHE A 166 8.10 -12.89 -1.54
CA PHE A 166 7.03 -13.77 -2.03
C PHE A 166 7.58 -14.93 -2.88
N GLU A 167 8.64 -14.71 -3.66
CA GLU A 167 9.30 -15.75 -4.45
C GLU A 167 9.99 -16.82 -3.58
N ILE A 168 10.44 -16.47 -2.35
CA ILE A 168 11.20 -17.36 -1.45
C ILE A 168 10.30 -17.97 -0.38
N TYR A 169 9.36 -17.19 0.13
CA TYR A 169 8.40 -17.58 1.15
C TYR A 169 7.00 -17.08 0.76
N PRO A 170 6.21 -17.90 0.08
CA PRO A 170 4.83 -17.55 -0.29
C PRO A 170 3.96 -17.36 0.96
N ALA A 171 3.40 -16.16 1.10
CA ALA A 171 2.46 -15.75 2.15
C ALA A 171 1.61 -14.59 1.63
N ASN A 172 0.65 -14.09 2.41
CA ASN A 172 -0.03 -12.85 2.08
C ASN A 172 0.81 -11.65 2.53
N TYR A 173 1.32 -10.86 1.60
CA TYR A 173 2.11 -9.66 1.88
C TYR A 173 1.28 -8.40 1.69
N TYR A 174 1.27 -7.51 2.67
CA TYR A 174 0.50 -6.27 2.65
C TYR A 174 1.44 -5.06 2.71
N CYS A 175 1.63 -4.38 1.56
CA CYS A 175 2.50 -3.20 1.44
C CYS A 175 1.73 -1.94 1.84
N VAL A 176 1.56 -1.71 3.14
CA VAL A 176 0.69 -0.65 3.67
C VAL A 176 1.43 0.66 4.01
N GLY A 177 2.76 0.63 4.07
CA GLY A 177 3.58 1.82 4.36
C GLY A 177 3.23 2.47 5.70
N ALA A 178 3.04 3.78 5.68
CA ALA A 178 2.75 4.57 6.88
C ALA A 178 1.43 4.20 7.60
N ALA A 179 0.63 3.28 7.06
CA ALA A 179 -0.58 2.83 7.76
C ALA A 179 -0.24 2.11 9.08
N LEU A 180 0.91 1.44 9.17
CA LEU A 180 1.37 0.86 10.45
C LEU A 180 1.72 1.95 11.46
N ASP A 181 2.40 3.03 11.02
CA ASP A 181 2.73 4.17 11.90
C ASP A 181 1.44 4.88 12.40
N PHE A 182 0.42 5.02 11.53
CA PHE A 182 -0.87 5.57 11.92
C PHE A 182 -1.63 4.65 12.87
N TYR A 183 -1.60 3.35 12.66
CA TYR A 183 -2.22 2.40 13.56
C TYR A 183 -1.53 2.39 14.93
N ALA A 184 -0.21 2.46 14.96
CA ALA A 184 0.60 2.59 16.17
C ALA A 184 0.50 3.97 16.86
N SER A 185 -0.30 4.90 16.31
CA SER A 185 -0.39 6.30 16.78
C SER A 185 0.93 7.07 16.78
N GLU A 186 1.93 6.61 16.03
CA GLU A 186 3.20 7.34 15.86
C GLU A 186 3.03 8.60 14.99
N SER A 187 2.00 8.63 14.16
CA SER A 187 1.63 9.81 13.37
C SER A 187 0.13 10.07 13.40
N LYS A 188 -0.26 11.34 13.31
CA LYS A 188 -1.68 11.74 13.37
C LYS A 188 -2.31 11.61 11.99
N GLU A 189 -3.44 10.88 11.91
CA GLU A 189 -4.26 10.90 10.70
C GLU A 189 -4.92 12.27 10.48
N ALA A 190 -5.12 12.62 9.22
CA ALA A 190 -5.89 13.80 8.87
C ALA A 190 -7.35 13.65 9.36
N PRO A 191 -7.94 14.71 9.95
CA PRO A 191 -9.34 14.74 10.30
C PRO A 191 -10.26 14.35 9.14
N ILE A 192 -11.44 13.80 9.46
CA ILE A 192 -12.37 13.28 8.44
C ILE A 192 -12.74 14.33 7.39
N TRP A 193 -12.94 15.59 7.81
CA TRP A 193 -13.30 16.68 6.89
C TRP A 193 -12.15 17.01 5.90
N ILE A 194 -10.88 16.99 6.35
CA ILE A 194 -9.71 17.16 5.47
C ILE A 194 -9.64 16.00 4.46
N ARG A 195 -9.89 14.77 4.94
CA ARG A 195 -9.93 13.58 4.09
C ARG A 195 -11.07 13.64 3.07
N LYS A 196 -12.24 14.17 3.46
CA LYS A 196 -13.38 14.38 2.53
C LYS A 196 -13.03 15.36 1.42
N LEU A 197 -12.27 16.41 1.71
CA LEU A 197 -11.79 17.40 0.75
C LEU A 197 -10.61 16.94 -0.12
N THR A 198 -10.15 15.70 0.02
CA THR A 198 -8.96 15.16 -0.67
C THR A 198 -7.63 15.86 -0.31
N LEU A 199 -7.60 16.60 0.79
CA LEU A 199 -6.44 17.37 1.26
C LEU A 199 -5.56 16.62 2.27
N GLU A 200 -5.70 15.30 2.40
CA GLU A 200 -4.86 14.48 3.30
C GLU A 200 -3.36 14.66 3.01
N TRP A 201 -2.99 14.76 1.74
CA TRP A 201 -1.59 14.99 1.35
C TRP A 201 -1.06 16.34 1.85
N LEU A 202 -1.87 17.39 1.84
CA LEU A 202 -1.50 18.72 2.36
C LEU A 202 -1.34 18.69 3.87
N TYR A 203 -2.25 18.04 4.58
CA TYR A 203 -2.16 17.85 6.03
C TYR A 203 -0.86 17.12 6.42
N ARG A 204 -0.51 16.03 5.73
CA ARG A 204 0.76 15.33 5.92
C ARG A 204 1.96 16.20 5.59
N PHE A 205 1.87 17.01 4.55
CA PHE A 205 2.92 17.94 4.19
C PHE A 205 3.19 18.95 5.30
N CYS A 206 2.15 19.50 5.91
CA CYS A 206 2.28 20.43 7.05
C CYS A 206 2.92 19.76 8.29
N GLN A 207 2.71 18.46 8.49
CA GLN A 207 3.34 17.73 9.58
C GLN A 207 4.84 17.44 9.35
N GLU A 208 5.21 17.06 8.12
CA GLU A 208 6.56 16.62 7.77
C GLU A 208 7.08 17.30 6.49
N PRO A 209 7.19 18.63 6.44
CA PRO A 209 7.49 19.34 5.19
C PRO A 209 8.89 18.97 4.65
N LYS A 210 9.90 18.85 5.52
CA LYS A 210 11.28 18.51 5.13
C LYS A 210 11.39 17.12 4.46
N ARG A 211 10.56 16.16 4.88
CA ARG A 211 10.56 14.79 4.33
C ARG A 211 9.74 14.70 3.04
N LEU A 212 8.62 15.45 2.95
CA LEU A 212 7.61 15.23 1.93
C LEU A 212 7.66 16.21 0.75
N TRP A 213 8.39 17.33 0.83
CA TRP A 213 8.39 18.37 -0.21
C TRP A 213 8.82 17.85 -1.60
N LYS A 214 9.91 17.06 -1.66
CA LYS A 214 10.36 16.47 -2.93
C LYS A 214 9.33 15.52 -3.51
N ARG A 215 8.73 14.70 -2.67
CA ARG A 215 7.71 13.74 -3.08
C ARG A 215 6.47 14.44 -3.66
N TYR A 216 6.03 15.52 -3.02
CA TYR A 216 4.82 16.21 -3.47
C TYR A 216 5.08 17.15 -4.65
N LEU A 217 6.19 17.86 -4.66
CA LEU A 217 6.50 18.78 -5.76
C LEU A 217 6.74 18.02 -7.06
N PHE A 218 7.60 17.02 -7.06
CA PHE A 218 7.93 16.26 -8.27
C PHE A 218 6.94 15.11 -8.52
N GLY A 219 6.53 14.39 -7.48
CA GLY A 219 5.64 13.25 -7.63
C GLY A 219 4.23 13.65 -8.07
N ASN A 220 3.67 14.73 -7.53
CA ASN A 220 2.34 15.18 -7.92
C ASN A 220 2.32 15.77 -9.34
N SER A 221 3.34 16.54 -9.73
CA SER A 221 3.44 17.09 -11.09
C SER A 221 3.54 15.97 -12.12
N LEU A 222 4.37 14.96 -11.85
CA LEU A 222 4.49 13.79 -12.69
C LEU A 222 3.17 12.99 -12.77
N PHE A 223 2.50 12.81 -11.62
CA PHE A 223 1.20 12.12 -11.57
C PHE A 223 0.15 12.83 -12.40
N ILE A 224 0.06 14.17 -12.30
CA ILE A 224 -0.89 14.98 -13.08
C ILE A 224 -0.62 14.81 -14.58
N TRP A 225 0.65 14.91 -15.00
CA TRP A 225 1.02 14.71 -16.40
C TRP A 225 0.66 13.31 -16.90
N GLN A 226 0.95 12.28 -16.12
CA GLN A 226 0.59 10.89 -16.46
C GLN A 226 -0.93 10.68 -16.46
N ALA A 227 -1.67 11.31 -15.54
CA ALA A 227 -3.12 11.26 -15.51
C ALA A 227 -3.74 11.87 -16.78
N LEU A 228 -3.23 13.00 -17.23
CA LEU A 228 -3.62 13.58 -18.51
C LEU A 228 -3.34 12.62 -19.67
N LYS A 229 -2.13 12.08 -19.75
CA LYS A 229 -1.70 11.19 -20.84
C LYS A 229 -2.47 9.87 -20.88
N PHE A 230 -2.69 9.20 -19.76
CA PHE A 230 -3.18 7.81 -19.73
C PHE A 230 -4.68 7.69 -19.49
N ILE A 231 -5.32 8.73 -18.94
CA ILE A 231 -6.74 8.68 -18.58
C ILE A 231 -7.54 9.78 -19.27
N VAL A 232 -7.17 11.04 -19.07
CA VAL A 232 -8.02 12.18 -19.49
C VAL A 232 -8.05 12.27 -21.01
N LEU A 233 -6.90 12.37 -21.67
CA LEU A 233 -6.83 12.50 -23.13
C LEU A 233 -7.46 11.28 -23.84
N PRO A 234 -7.12 10.03 -23.53
CA PRO A 234 -7.76 8.88 -24.18
C PRO A 234 -9.28 8.83 -23.96
N THR A 235 -9.75 9.24 -22.78
CA THR A 235 -11.21 9.25 -22.52
C THR A 235 -11.94 10.33 -23.31
N ILE A 236 -11.33 11.52 -23.46
CA ILE A 236 -11.91 12.62 -24.24
C ILE A 236 -11.87 12.29 -25.73
N PHE A 237 -10.70 11.94 -26.29
CA PHE A 237 -10.55 11.65 -27.70
C PHE A 237 -11.27 10.38 -28.13
N GLY A 238 -11.26 9.32 -27.30
CA GLY A 238 -12.03 8.10 -27.57
C GLY A 238 -13.52 8.36 -27.69
N LYS A 239 -14.10 9.27 -26.91
CA LYS A 239 -15.50 9.68 -27.03
C LYS A 239 -15.75 10.55 -28.27
N MET A 240 -14.76 11.33 -28.70
CA MET A 240 -14.88 12.18 -29.89
C MET A 240 -14.91 11.38 -31.21
N PHE A 241 -14.16 10.26 -31.25
CA PHE A 241 -14.10 9.36 -32.43
C PHE A 241 -15.07 8.18 -32.37
N SER A 242 -15.78 7.95 -31.25
CA SER A 242 -16.75 6.88 -31.08
C SER A 242 -18.21 7.33 -31.28
N LYS A 243 -18.46 8.56 -31.78
CA LYS A 243 -19.80 8.93 -32.24
C LYS A 243 -20.00 8.45 -33.69
N PRO A 244 -21.06 7.68 -33.95
CA PRO A 244 -21.43 7.26 -35.30
C PRO A 244 -21.81 8.45 -36.17
#